data_c73d0aa089caf4b5dcd2c325cc646fed
#
_entry.id   c73d0aa089caf4b5dcd2c325cc646fed
#
_cell.length_a   1.000
_cell.length_b   1.000
_cell.length_c   1.000
_cell.angle_alpha   90.00
_cell.angle_beta   90.00
_cell.angle_gamma   90.00
#
_symmetry.space_group_name_H-M   'P 1'
#
loop_
_entity.id
_entity.type
_entity.pdbx_description
1 polymer ?
#
loop_
_entity_poly.entity_id
_entity_poly.type
_entity_poly.pdbx_seq_one_letter_code
_entity_poly.pdbx_strand_id
1 'polypeptide(L)'
;MLSWWEESPDGKRLPLSQTLQRLSYAVDRSKRILWTKDKVFHITLNNAYWMAKQLKKGNKLVMTFSQLGDKLWEKNYGSGKEVSTETLKDGRLIKIKIYTGTKNPSSIKVPVM
;
A
#
# COMPACT_ATOMS: atom_id res chain seq x y z
N MET A 1 1.35 3.25 1.13
CA MET A 1 2.58 2.72 0.49
C MET A 1 2.52 1.20 0.49
N LEU A 2 2.83 0.60 -0.64
CA LEU A 2 3.04 -0.83 -0.83
C LEU A 2 4.54 -1.04 -1.06
N SER A 3 5.18 -1.89 -0.28
CA SER A 3 6.61 -2.17 -0.43
C SER A 3 6.86 -3.66 -0.55
N TRP A 4 7.81 -4.01 -1.39
CA TRP A 4 8.26 -5.36 -1.62
C TRP A 4 9.66 -5.57 -1.06
N TRP A 5 9.86 -6.71 -0.42
CA TRP A 5 11.08 -7.07 0.28
C TRP A 5 11.46 -8.51 -0.02
N GLU A 6 12.75 -8.77 -0.12
CA GLU A 6 13.29 -10.10 0.07
C GLU A 6 13.64 -10.26 1.56
N GLU A 7 13.06 -11.24 2.22
CA GLU A 7 13.31 -11.53 3.63
C GLU A 7 14.10 -12.83 3.75
N SER A 8 15.25 -12.76 4.39
CA SER A 8 16.08 -13.93 4.70
C SER A 8 15.58 -14.68 5.94
N PRO A 9 16.01 -15.94 6.17
CA PRO A 9 15.57 -16.74 7.31
C PRO A 9 15.86 -16.11 8.69
N ASP A 10 16.85 -15.24 8.78
CA ASP A 10 17.19 -14.47 9.98
C ASP A 10 16.32 -13.21 10.17
N GLY A 11 15.34 -13.00 9.28
CA GLY A 11 14.40 -11.88 9.34
C GLY A 11 14.92 -10.56 8.77
N LYS A 12 16.11 -10.54 8.20
CA LYS A 12 16.63 -9.34 7.52
C LYS A 12 15.90 -9.11 6.22
N ARG A 13 15.56 -7.86 5.94
CA ARG A 13 14.83 -7.44 4.75
C ARG A 13 15.69 -6.58 3.83
N LEU A 14 15.74 -6.97 2.58
CA LEU A 14 16.30 -6.21 1.48
C LEU A 14 15.15 -5.56 0.70
N PRO A 15 15.13 -4.23 0.52
CA PRO A 15 14.09 -3.58 -0.27
C PRO A 15 14.24 -3.92 -1.75
N LEU A 16 13.12 -4.24 -2.40
CA LEU A 16 13.08 -4.57 -3.82
C LEU A 16 12.38 -3.50 -4.64
N SER A 17 11.21 -3.09 -4.21
CA SER A 17 10.38 -2.11 -4.93
C SER A 17 9.35 -1.48 -4.00
N GLN A 18 8.85 -0.32 -4.39
CA GLN A 18 7.75 0.34 -3.68
C GLN A 18 6.80 1.03 -4.65
N THR A 19 5.56 1.13 -4.24
CA THR A 19 4.51 1.87 -4.97
C THR A 19 3.76 2.76 -4.00
N LEU A 20 3.59 4.01 -4.40
CA LEU A 20 2.85 5.01 -3.64
C LEU A 20 1.54 5.30 -4.34
N GLN A 21 0.44 5.23 -3.62
CA GLN A 21 -0.86 5.60 -4.16
C GLN A 21 -1.76 6.14 -3.05
N ARG A 22 -2.45 7.23 -3.33
CA ARG A 22 -3.55 7.70 -2.50
C ARG A 22 -4.77 6.81 -2.74
N LEU A 23 -5.28 6.18 -1.70
CA LEU A 23 -6.42 5.27 -1.83
C LEU A 23 -7.68 5.96 -2.33
N SER A 24 -7.84 7.26 -2.07
CA SER A 24 -8.96 8.04 -2.60
C SER A 24 -8.97 8.19 -4.12
N TYR A 25 -7.89 7.86 -4.81
CA TYR A 25 -7.75 7.83 -6.27
C TYR A 25 -7.47 6.42 -6.82
N ALA A 26 -7.59 5.39 -5.97
CA ALA A 26 -7.26 4.02 -6.37
C ALA A 26 -8.33 3.36 -7.24
N VAL A 27 -9.59 3.79 -7.10
CA VAL A 27 -10.71 3.30 -7.92
C VAL A 27 -10.79 4.08 -9.24
N ASP A 28 -10.62 5.39 -9.18
CA ASP A 28 -10.65 6.29 -10.33
C ASP A 28 -9.55 7.34 -10.15
N ARG A 29 -8.62 7.41 -11.09
CA ARG A 29 -7.49 8.34 -11.02
C ARG A 29 -7.87 9.80 -11.29
N SER A 30 -8.98 10.03 -11.97
CA SER A 30 -9.48 11.37 -12.32
C SER A 30 -10.35 11.97 -11.23
N LYS A 31 -10.91 11.13 -10.35
CA LYS A 31 -11.91 11.54 -9.37
C LYS A 31 -11.54 11.08 -7.97
N ARG A 32 -11.53 12.01 -7.03
CA ARG A 32 -11.33 11.71 -5.62
C ARG A 32 -12.57 11.04 -5.03
N ILE A 33 -12.41 9.82 -4.54
CA ILE A 33 -13.47 9.05 -3.87
C ILE A 33 -13.05 8.84 -2.42
N LEU A 34 -13.77 9.44 -1.48
CA LEU A 34 -13.50 9.24 -0.07
C LEU A 34 -14.05 7.89 0.37
N TRP A 35 -13.22 7.15 1.08
CA TRP A 35 -13.61 5.85 1.61
C TRP A 35 -14.42 6.04 2.89
N THR A 36 -15.58 5.44 2.91
CA THR A 36 -16.49 5.46 4.07
C THR A 36 -16.27 4.22 4.93
N LYS A 37 -16.57 4.36 6.21
CA LYS A 37 -16.57 3.25 7.15
C LYS A 37 -17.52 2.15 6.65
N ASP A 38 -17.14 0.91 6.90
CA ASP A 38 -17.91 -0.32 6.63
C ASP A 38 -18.21 -0.62 5.15
N LYS A 39 -17.60 0.11 4.23
CA LYS A 39 -17.64 -0.20 2.80
C LYS A 39 -16.38 -0.94 2.38
N VAL A 40 -16.55 -2.04 1.65
CA VAL A 40 -15.43 -2.76 1.01
C VAL A 40 -15.14 -2.13 -0.34
N PHE A 41 -13.89 -1.78 -0.58
CA PHE A 41 -13.41 -1.25 -1.85
C PHE A 41 -12.50 -2.28 -2.52
N HIS A 42 -12.76 -2.55 -3.78
CA HIS A 42 -11.89 -3.34 -4.62
C HIS A 42 -10.96 -2.40 -5.38
N ILE A 43 -9.67 -2.61 -5.23
CA ILE A 43 -8.64 -1.81 -5.91
C ILE A 43 -7.61 -2.72 -6.55
N THR A 44 -7.05 -2.26 -7.65
CA THR A 44 -5.90 -2.88 -8.28
C THR A 44 -4.71 -1.96 -8.13
N LEU A 45 -3.66 -2.45 -7.49
CA LEU A 45 -2.40 -1.74 -7.35
C LEU A 45 -1.38 -2.38 -8.29
N ASN A 46 -0.98 -1.65 -9.31
CA ASN A 46 0.11 -2.05 -10.17
C ASN A 46 1.42 -1.55 -9.58
N ASN A 47 2.45 -2.38 -9.61
CA ASN A 47 3.77 -1.93 -9.22
C ASN A 47 4.26 -0.86 -10.20
N ALA A 48 4.69 0.29 -9.69
CA ALA A 48 5.13 1.41 -10.50
C ALA A 48 6.50 1.16 -11.16
N TYR A 49 7.28 0.24 -10.60
CA TYR A 49 8.63 -0.06 -11.05
C TYR A 49 8.76 -1.52 -11.45
N TRP A 50 9.44 -1.77 -12.55
CA TRP A 50 9.83 -3.10 -12.96
C TRP A 50 10.76 -3.71 -11.93
N MET A 51 10.50 -4.96 -11.60
CA MET A 51 11.30 -5.71 -10.65
C MET A 51 11.64 -7.06 -11.29
N ALA A 52 12.92 -7.28 -11.53
CA ALA A 52 13.44 -8.59 -11.91
C ALA A 52 14.45 -9.00 -10.86
N LYS A 53 14.13 -10.01 -10.07
CA LYS A 53 14.95 -10.44 -8.94
C LYS A 53 14.87 -11.96 -8.78
N GLN A 54 16.02 -12.59 -8.80
CA GLN A 54 16.15 -13.98 -8.36
C GLN A 54 16.22 -13.99 -6.83
N LEU A 55 15.21 -14.58 -6.19
CA LEU A 55 15.24 -14.78 -4.74
C LEU A 55 16.26 -15.86 -4.39
N LYS A 56 17.01 -15.65 -3.33
CA LYS A 56 17.92 -16.66 -2.79
C LYS A 56 17.13 -17.83 -2.20
N LYS A 57 17.66 -19.04 -2.32
CA LYS A 57 17.05 -20.22 -1.71
C LYS A 57 16.83 -20.01 -0.21
N GLY A 58 15.62 -20.28 0.25
CA GLY A 58 15.20 -20.07 1.65
C GLY A 58 14.68 -18.69 1.98
N ASN A 59 14.87 -17.69 1.11
CA ASN A 59 14.31 -16.36 1.29
C ASN A 59 12.83 -16.32 0.88
N LYS A 60 12.11 -15.33 1.39
CA LYS A 60 10.69 -15.09 1.11
C LYS A 60 10.50 -13.76 0.42
N LEU A 61 9.51 -13.69 -0.47
CA LEU A 61 8.98 -12.42 -0.97
C LEU A 61 7.94 -11.91 0.04
N VAL A 62 8.19 -10.74 0.61
CA VAL A 62 7.31 -10.12 1.58
C VAL A 62 6.74 -8.84 1.02
N MET A 63 5.45 -8.65 1.19
CA MET A 63 4.74 -7.42 0.83
C MET A 63 4.22 -6.74 2.09
N THR A 64 4.47 -5.45 2.21
CA THR A 64 3.98 -4.65 3.34
C THR A 64 3.11 -3.49 2.86
N PHE A 65 2.06 -3.22 3.61
CA PHE A 65 1.26 -2.01 3.47
C PHE A 65 1.54 -1.10 4.65
N SER A 66 1.84 0.15 4.38
CA SER A 66 2.06 1.15 5.42
C SER A 66 1.51 2.51 5.01
N GLN A 67 1.27 3.35 6.00
CA GLN A 67 1.11 4.77 5.75
C GLN A 67 2.49 5.35 5.42
N LEU A 68 2.53 6.30 4.50
CA LEU A 68 3.76 6.99 4.16
C LEU A 68 4.16 7.91 5.31
N GLY A 69 5.34 7.68 5.86
CA GLY A 69 5.91 8.47 6.96
C GLY A 69 7.12 9.32 6.54
N ASP A 70 7.36 9.44 5.26
CA ASP A 70 8.51 10.17 4.71
C ASP A 70 8.29 11.70 4.77
N LYS A 71 9.37 12.44 5.03
CA LYS A 71 9.35 13.91 5.06
C LYS A 71 9.22 14.55 3.67
N LEU A 72 9.51 13.80 2.62
CA LEU A 72 9.45 14.26 1.23
C LEU A 72 8.02 14.28 0.65
N TRP A 73 7.06 13.69 1.38
CA TRP A 73 5.70 13.53 0.90
C TRP A 73 4.70 14.13 1.87
N GLU A 74 3.64 14.71 1.34
CA GLU A 74 2.54 15.19 2.16
C GLU A 74 1.88 14.05 2.95
N LYS A 75 1.73 14.26 4.24
CA LYS A 75 1.03 13.33 5.11
C LYS A 75 -0.45 13.31 4.79
N ASN A 76 -1.04 12.13 4.87
CA ASN A 76 -2.48 11.98 4.86
C ASN A 76 -2.97 11.89 6.31
N TYR A 77 -3.61 12.94 6.78
CA TYR A 77 -4.15 13.01 8.14
C TYR A 77 -5.49 12.28 8.30
N GLY A 78 -6.09 11.80 7.20
CA GLY A 78 -7.31 11.01 7.22
C GLY A 78 -8.57 11.78 7.54
N SER A 79 -8.54 13.09 7.49
CA SER A 79 -9.71 13.95 7.78
C SER A 79 -10.72 13.97 6.63
N GLY A 80 -10.28 13.71 5.41
CA GLY A 80 -11.07 13.85 4.18
C GLY A 80 -11.07 15.27 3.60
N LYS A 81 -10.42 16.23 4.24
CA LYS A 81 -10.24 17.58 3.72
C LYS A 81 -9.26 17.62 2.55
N GLU A 82 -9.11 18.77 1.93
CA GLU A 82 -8.00 19.01 1.00
C GLU A 82 -6.67 18.94 1.75
N VAL A 83 -5.71 18.20 1.17
CA VAL A 83 -4.44 17.88 1.85
C VAL A 83 -3.63 19.14 2.20
N SER A 84 -3.68 20.15 1.33
CA SER A 84 -3.02 21.44 1.55
C SER A 84 -3.57 22.24 2.74
N THR A 85 -4.77 21.90 3.20
CA THR A 85 -5.43 22.57 4.34
C THR A 85 -5.37 21.76 5.63
N GLU A 86 -4.86 20.52 5.57
CA GLU A 86 -4.75 19.64 6.74
C GLU A 86 -3.57 20.05 7.63
N THR A 87 -3.76 19.95 8.93
CA THR A 87 -2.74 20.19 9.95
C THR A 87 -2.62 18.98 10.88
N LEU A 88 -1.64 18.98 11.75
CA LEU A 88 -1.49 17.95 12.79
C LEU A 88 -2.75 17.76 13.65
N LYS A 89 -3.54 18.82 13.86
CA LYS A 89 -4.80 18.78 14.63
C LYS A 89 -5.89 17.97 13.90
N ASP A 90 -5.79 17.83 12.60
CA ASP A 90 -6.75 17.08 11.79
C ASP A 90 -6.44 15.58 11.78
N GLY A 91 -5.32 15.15 12.36
CA GLY A 91 -4.85 13.76 12.37
C GLY A 91 -5.84 12.80 13.00
N ARG A 92 -6.17 11.73 12.32
CA ARG A 92 -7.06 10.66 12.78
C ARG A 92 -6.39 9.31 12.67
N LEU A 93 -6.72 8.42 13.59
CA LEU A 93 -6.29 7.04 13.49
C LEU A 93 -7.02 6.35 12.34
N ILE A 94 -6.27 5.96 11.32
CA ILE A 94 -6.79 5.20 10.18
C ILE A 94 -6.54 3.72 10.43
N LYS A 95 -7.62 2.92 10.47
CA LYS A 95 -7.56 1.47 10.52
C LYS A 95 -7.89 0.90 9.15
N ILE A 96 -6.95 0.17 8.55
CA ILE A 96 -7.12 -0.48 7.26
C ILE A 96 -7.27 -1.98 7.50
N LYS A 97 -8.32 -2.58 6.94
CA LYS A 97 -8.52 -4.03 6.92
C LYS A 97 -8.26 -4.54 5.51
N ILE A 98 -7.38 -5.52 5.39
CA ILE A 98 -7.14 -6.25 4.14
C ILE A 98 -7.82 -7.60 4.28
N TYR A 99 -8.70 -7.90 3.35
CA TYR A 99 -9.44 -9.16 3.36
C TYR A 99 -8.70 -10.21 2.55
N THR A 100 -8.48 -11.37 3.14
CA THR A 100 -7.81 -12.53 2.52
C THR A 100 -8.70 -13.78 2.46
N GLY A 101 -9.92 -13.67 2.96
CA GLY A 101 -10.88 -14.78 2.98
C GLY A 101 -11.64 -14.96 1.67
N THR A 102 -12.41 -16.02 1.57
CA THR A 102 -13.14 -16.42 0.36
C THR A 102 -14.18 -15.41 -0.11
N LYS A 103 -14.81 -14.69 0.80
CA LYS A 103 -15.87 -13.71 0.47
C LYS A 103 -15.31 -12.46 -0.23
N ASN A 104 -14.17 -11.99 0.19
CA ASN A 104 -13.49 -10.82 -0.39
C ASN A 104 -11.99 -11.15 -0.51
N PRO A 105 -11.58 -11.94 -1.51
CA PRO A 105 -10.20 -12.35 -1.65
C PRO A 105 -9.30 -11.21 -2.10
N SER A 106 -8.13 -11.10 -1.47
CA SER A 106 -7.01 -10.34 -2.03
C SER A 106 -6.06 -11.31 -2.74
N SER A 107 -5.54 -10.92 -3.87
CA SER A 107 -4.60 -11.72 -4.65
C SER A 107 -3.41 -10.90 -5.10
N ILE A 108 -2.31 -11.59 -5.33
CA ILE A 108 -1.08 -11.03 -5.89
C ILE A 108 -0.77 -11.83 -7.16
N LYS A 109 -0.53 -11.11 -8.27
CA LYS A 109 -0.04 -11.70 -9.51
C LYS A 109 1.43 -11.35 -9.66
N VAL A 110 2.28 -12.35 -9.61
CA VAL A 110 3.72 -12.22 -9.77
C VAL A 110 4.12 -13.03 -11.00
N PRO A 111 4.61 -12.42 -12.09
CA PRO A 111 5.20 -13.16 -13.18
C PRO A 111 6.48 -13.83 -12.69
N VAL A 112 6.65 -15.10 -12.98
CA VAL A 112 7.85 -15.88 -12.69
C VAL A 112 8.40 -16.46 -13.99
N MET A 113 9.72 -16.48 -14.12
CA MET A 113 10.43 -17.14 -15.23
C MET A 113 11.00 -18.46 -14.75
#